data_6d08351ca354a3d906f76a73e3f20de8
#
_entry.id   6d08351ca354a3d906f76a73e3f20de8
#
_cell.length_a   1.000
_cell.length_b   1.000
_cell.length_c   1.000
_cell.angle_alpha   90.00
_cell.angle_beta   90.00
_cell.angle_gamma   90.00
#
_symmetry.space_group_name_H-M   'P 1'
#
loop_
_entity.id
_entity.type
_entity.pdbx_description
1 polymer ?
#
loop_
_entity_poly.entity_id
_entity_poly.type
_entity_poly.pdbx_seq_one_letter_code
_entity_poly.pdbx_strand_id
1 'polypeptide(L)'
;MQRDLSDSTVVRNVGVALAHSHLAWQETLAGLGRIELDAAACRAELEREPQLLAEPYQIVLRRAGRKDAYDQLKELTRGRAVALDDFRRLLEASGIDETLKARLRALDVPGYVGLAPRV
;
A
#
# COMPACT_ATOMS: atom_id res chain seq x y z
N MET A 1 21.77 32.46 -44.40
CA MET A 1 21.49 31.40 -43.42
C MET A 1 20.50 31.96 -42.42
N GLN A 2 19.27 31.49 -42.42
CA GLN A 2 18.23 32.00 -41.52
C GLN A 2 18.35 31.25 -40.18
N ARG A 3 18.54 31.98 -39.08
CA ARG A 3 18.67 31.41 -37.77
C ARG A 3 17.28 31.13 -37.21
N ASP A 4 17.02 29.92 -36.75
CA ASP A 4 15.81 29.58 -36.02
C ASP A 4 15.85 30.26 -34.62
N LEU A 5 14.98 31.25 -34.43
CA LEU A 5 14.91 32.00 -33.15
C LEU A 5 14.11 31.25 -32.09
N SER A 6 13.33 30.23 -32.45
CA SER A 6 12.56 29.42 -31.47
C SER A 6 13.46 28.59 -30.55
N ASP A 7 14.56 28.07 -31.07
CA ASP A 7 15.56 27.31 -30.35
C ASP A 7 16.20 28.10 -29.18
N SER A 8 16.50 29.39 -29.40
CA SER A 8 17.09 30.23 -28.34
C SER A 8 16.13 30.47 -27.17
N THR A 9 14.82 30.46 -27.41
CA THR A 9 13.81 30.61 -26.34
C THR A 9 13.71 29.32 -25.52
N VAL A 10 13.72 28.16 -26.19
CA VAL A 10 13.71 26.85 -25.52
C VAL A 10 14.94 26.67 -24.64
N VAL A 11 16.14 26.99 -25.18
CA VAL A 11 17.40 26.84 -24.42
C VAL A 11 17.43 27.74 -23.17
N ARG A 12 16.88 28.96 -23.22
CA ARG A 12 16.76 29.83 -22.04
C ARG A 12 15.86 29.22 -20.95
N ASN A 13 14.81 28.51 -21.33
CA ASN A 13 13.88 27.91 -20.39
C ASN A 13 14.43 26.65 -19.70
N VAL A 14 15.47 26.01 -20.22
CA VAL A 14 16.11 24.85 -19.57
C VAL A 14 16.63 25.22 -18.16
N GLY A 15 17.35 26.34 -18.05
CA GLY A 15 17.87 26.81 -16.77
C GLY A 15 16.74 27.15 -15.77
N VAL A 16 15.67 27.76 -16.26
CA VAL A 16 14.47 28.07 -15.45
C VAL A 16 13.81 26.78 -14.94
N ALA A 17 13.62 25.78 -15.82
CA ALA A 17 13.04 24.50 -15.44
C ALA A 17 13.88 23.77 -14.37
N LEU A 18 15.19 23.75 -14.54
CA LEU A 18 16.10 23.14 -13.55
C LEU A 18 16.07 23.89 -12.20
N ALA A 19 16.06 25.23 -12.24
CA ALA A 19 15.97 26.04 -11.03
C ALA A 19 14.66 25.80 -10.26
N HIS A 20 13.53 25.76 -10.97
CA HIS A 20 12.24 25.44 -10.34
C HIS A 20 12.20 24.02 -9.78
N SER A 21 12.76 23.05 -10.50
CA SER A 21 12.85 21.67 -10.01
C SER A 21 13.71 21.59 -8.74
N HIS A 22 14.85 22.25 -8.73
CA HIS A 22 15.73 22.29 -7.55
C HIS A 22 15.03 22.92 -6.34
N LEU A 23 14.37 24.06 -6.54
CA LEU A 23 13.60 24.71 -5.48
C LEU A 23 12.47 23.81 -4.97
N ALA A 24 11.73 23.14 -5.86
CA ALA A 24 10.67 22.20 -5.48
C ALA A 24 11.20 21.06 -4.61
N TRP A 25 12.34 20.50 -4.95
CA TRP A 25 12.98 19.44 -4.13
C TRP A 25 13.40 19.95 -2.75
N GLN A 26 14.01 21.15 -2.68
CA GLN A 26 14.41 21.74 -1.40
C GLN A 26 13.21 22.01 -0.51
N GLU A 27 12.14 22.61 -1.04
CA GLU A 27 10.92 22.89 -0.29
C GLU A 27 10.18 21.61 0.14
N THR A 28 10.21 20.58 -0.69
CA THR A 28 9.66 19.27 -0.33
C THR A 28 10.41 18.66 0.85
N LEU A 29 11.74 18.66 0.82
CA LEU A 29 12.57 18.16 1.92
C LEU A 29 12.36 18.98 3.20
N ALA A 30 12.29 20.29 3.08
CA ALA A 30 12.00 21.17 4.23
C ALA A 30 10.60 20.91 4.80
N GLY A 31 9.61 20.67 3.93
CA GLY A 31 8.25 20.29 4.33
C GLY A 31 8.21 18.96 5.07
N LEU A 32 8.87 17.94 4.52
CA LEU A 32 8.98 16.61 5.16
C LEU A 32 9.64 16.68 6.54
N GLY A 33 10.64 17.53 6.71
CA GLY A 33 11.30 17.74 8.00
C GLY A 33 10.42 18.42 9.08
N ARG A 34 9.25 18.94 8.70
CA ARG A 34 8.27 19.56 9.62
C ARG A 34 7.10 18.65 9.96
N ILE A 35 7.03 17.47 9.32
CA ILE A 35 5.96 16.50 9.56
C ILE A 35 6.37 15.61 10.73
N GLU A 36 5.51 15.52 11.71
CA GLU A 36 5.60 14.55 12.80
C GLU A 36 4.45 13.54 12.66
N LEU A 37 4.80 12.25 12.70
CA LEU A 37 3.82 11.18 12.59
C LEU A 37 3.29 10.84 13.97
N ASP A 38 1.97 10.94 14.16
CA ASP A 38 1.29 10.35 15.31
C ASP A 38 1.15 8.83 15.09
N ALA A 39 2.16 8.10 15.52
CA ALA A 39 2.22 6.65 15.37
C ALA A 39 1.08 5.94 16.12
N ALA A 40 0.60 6.51 17.23
CA ALA A 40 -0.48 5.92 18.02
C ALA A 40 -1.82 6.06 17.27
N ALA A 41 -2.09 7.24 16.72
CA ALA A 41 -3.28 7.48 15.93
C ALA A 41 -3.31 6.59 14.66
N CYS A 42 -2.19 6.51 13.95
CA CYS A 42 -2.07 5.65 12.76
C CYS A 42 -2.30 4.17 13.09
N ARG A 43 -1.74 3.67 14.19
CA ARG A 43 -1.95 2.29 14.63
C ARG A 43 -3.41 2.04 14.99
N ALA A 44 -4.04 2.94 15.75
CA ALA A 44 -5.44 2.81 16.14
C ALA A 44 -6.39 2.83 14.92
N GLU A 45 -6.05 3.58 13.88
CA GLU A 45 -6.81 3.58 12.63
C GLU A 45 -6.64 2.24 11.88
N LEU A 46 -5.42 1.75 11.73
CA LEU A 46 -5.14 0.45 11.09
C LEU A 46 -5.85 -0.72 11.79
N GLU A 47 -5.90 -0.73 13.12
CA GLU A 47 -6.57 -1.76 13.90
C GLU A 47 -8.09 -1.81 13.67
N ARG A 48 -8.70 -0.70 13.19
CA ARG A 48 -10.12 -0.64 12.84
C ARG A 48 -10.43 -1.12 11.41
N GLU A 49 -9.40 -1.44 10.62
CA GLU A 49 -9.52 -1.74 9.20
C GLU A 49 -9.10 -3.19 8.85
N PRO A 50 -9.75 -4.22 9.46
CA PRO A 50 -9.39 -5.62 9.22
C PRO A 50 -9.47 -6.03 7.75
N GLN A 51 -10.29 -5.34 6.93
CA GLN A 51 -10.44 -5.61 5.49
C GLN A 51 -9.14 -5.45 4.71
N LEU A 52 -8.15 -4.72 5.23
CA LEU A 52 -6.81 -4.62 4.62
C LEU A 52 -6.10 -5.99 4.53
N LEU A 53 -6.49 -6.96 5.36
CA LEU A 53 -5.98 -8.32 5.28
C LEU A 53 -6.56 -9.14 4.12
N ALA A 54 -7.57 -8.64 3.42
CA ALA A 54 -8.15 -9.37 2.29
C ALA A 54 -7.13 -9.66 1.20
N GLU A 55 -6.19 -8.74 0.93
CA GLU A 55 -5.16 -8.93 -0.08
C GLU A 55 -4.19 -10.08 0.27
N PRO A 56 -3.50 -10.10 1.42
CA PRO A 56 -2.60 -11.19 1.77
C PRO A 56 -3.33 -12.54 1.86
N TYR A 57 -4.56 -12.57 2.36
CA TYR A 57 -5.38 -13.79 2.35
C TYR A 57 -5.66 -14.27 0.93
N GLN A 58 -6.05 -13.38 0.03
CA GLN A 58 -6.28 -13.72 -1.38
C GLN A 58 -5.03 -14.32 -2.03
N ILE A 59 -3.88 -13.70 -1.84
CA ILE A 59 -2.60 -14.14 -2.43
C ILE A 59 -2.26 -15.55 -1.97
N VAL A 60 -2.35 -15.81 -0.66
CA VAL A 60 -2.00 -17.13 -0.10
C VAL A 60 -3.01 -18.20 -0.52
N LEU A 61 -4.31 -17.91 -0.47
CA LEU A 61 -5.35 -18.85 -0.89
C LEU A 61 -5.24 -19.19 -2.38
N ARG A 62 -4.98 -18.22 -3.25
CA ARG A 62 -4.76 -18.47 -4.69
C ARG A 62 -3.51 -19.30 -4.94
N ARG A 63 -2.42 -19.02 -4.22
CA ARG A 63 -1.19 -19.84 -4.29
C ARG A 63 -1.43 -21.28 -3.83
N ALA A 64 -2.32 -21.48 -2.87
CA ALA A 64 -2.76 -22.81 -2.42
C ALA A 64 -3.78 -23.50 -3.35
N GLY A 65 -4.05 -22.92 -4.55
CA GLY A 65 -4.92 -23.50 -5.56
C GLY A 65 -6.41 -23.11 -5.45
N ARG A 66 -6.78 -22.24 -4.51
CA ARG A 66 -8.18 -21.77 -4.34
C ARG A 66 -8.48 -20.68 -5.39
N LYS A 67 -9.14 -21.10 -6.49
CA LYS A 67 -9.52 -20.19 -7.59
C LYS A 67 -10.64 -19.21 -7.19
N ASP A 68 -11.48 -19.61 -6.26
CA ASP A 68 -12.63 -18.88 -5.72
C ASP A 68 -12.28 -17.87 -4.59
N ALA A 69 -11.01 -17.78 -4.21
CA ALA A 69 -10.54 -16.95 -3.11
C ALA A 69 -10.95 -15.47 -3.24
N TYR A 70 -10.89 -14.93 -4.46
CA TYR A 70 -11.30 -13.54 -4.72
C TYR A 70 -12.78 -13.32 -4.43
N ASP A 71 -13.64 -14.20 -4.97
CA ASP A 71 -15.08 -14.04 -4.83
C ASP A 71 -15.52 -14.20 -3.37
N GLN A 72 -14.95 -15.18 -2.65
CA GLN A 72 -15.19 -15.39 -1.22
C GLN A 72 -14.80 -14.16 -0.39
N LEU A 73 -13.62 -13.58 -0.63
CA LEU A 73 -13.16 -12.40 0.09
C LEU A 73 -13.96 -11.15 -0.29
N LYS A 74 -14.34 -11.02 -1.56
CA LYS A 74 -15.21 -9.94 -2.03
C LYS A 74 -16.58 -9.96 -1.36
N GLU A 75 -17.21 -11.14 -1.25
CA GLU A 75 -18.46 -11.32 -0.53
C GLU A 75 -18.31 -11.01 0.97
N LEU A 76 -17.17 -11.42 1.55
CA LEU A 76 -16.87 -11.16 2.94
C LEU A 76 -16.75 -9.67 3.25
N THR A 77 -16.11 -8.88 2.37
CA THR A 77 -15.73 -7.49 2.64
C THR A 77 -16.66 -6.46 2.04
N ARG A 78 -17.49 -6.82 1.05
CA ARG A 78 -18.28 -5.84 0.31
C ARG A 78 -19.52 -5.40 1.09
N GLY A 79 -19.60 -4.07 1.34
CA GLY A 79 -20.81 -3.41 1.85
C GLY A 79 -21.12 -3.68 3.32
N ARG A 80 -20.19 -4.26 4.09
CA ARG A 80 -20.34 -4.51 5.52
C ARG A 80 -19.06 -4.28 6.30
N ALA A 81 -19.20 -3.99 7.58
CA ALA A 81 -18.06 -4.02 8.49
C ALA A 81 -17.57 -5.47 8.65
N VAL A 82 -16.26 -5.66 8.62
CA VAL A 82 -15.59 -6.95 8.71
C VAL A 82 -14.81 -7.02 10.00
N ALA A 83 -14.88 -8.16 10.70
CA ALA A 83 -14.08 -8.44 11.87
C ALA A 83 -12.93 -9.44 11.53
N LEU A 84 -11.88 -9.46 12.35
CA LEU A 84 -10.81 -10.45 12.20
C LEU A 84 -11.33 -11.89 12.28
N ASP A 85 -12.37 -12.14 13.07
CA ASP A 85 -12.99 -13.46 13.17
C ASP A 85 -13.68 -13.93 11.89
N ASP A 86 -14.11 -13.01 11.03
CA ASP A 86 -14.65 -13.36 9.71
C ASP A 86 -13.55 -13.97 8.83
N PHE A 87 -12.35 -13.38 8.84
CA PHE A 87 -11.19 -13.92 8.14
C PHE A 87 -10.75 -15.27 8.71
N ARG A 88 -10.76 -15.43 10.03
CA ARG A 88 -10.44 -16.70 10.69
C ARG A 88 -11.40 -17.80 10.29
N ARG A 89 -12.70 -17.53 10.27
CA ARG A 89 -13.73 -18.49 9.82
C ARG A 89 -13.53 -18.91 8.36
N LEU A 90 -13.27 -17.95 7.49
CA LEU A 90 -12.97 -18.22 6.08
C LEU A 90 -11.71 -19.09 5.95
N LEU A 91 -10.69 -18.80 6.74
CA LEU A 91 -9.45 -19.57 6.76
C LEU A 91 -9.67 -21.03 7.18
N GLU A 92 -10.44 -21.29 8.23
CA GLU A 92 -10.75 -22.65 8.69
C GLU A 92 -11.51 -23.45 7.63
N ALA A 93 -12.47 -22.81 6.93
CA ALA A 93 -13.24 -23.41 5.87
C ALA A 93 -12.44 -23.60 4.56
N SER A 94 -11.26 -23.00 4.43
CA SER A 94 -10.50 -22.95 3.17
C SER A 94 -9.91 -24.29 2.72
N GLY A 95 -9.68 -25.23 3.65
CA GLY A 95 -9.07 -26.55 3.35
C GLY A 95 -7.59 -26.49 2.93
N ILE A 96 -6.90 -25.37 3.17
CA ILE A 96 -5.47 -25.24 2.88
C ILE A 96 -4.62 -25.87 3.99
N ASP A 97 -3.33 -26.05 3.69
CA ASP A 97 -2.35 -26.58 4.63
C ASP A 97 -2.28 -25.79 5.96
N GLU A 98 -2.09 -26.50 7.08
CA GLU A 98 -2.08 -25.89 8.41
C GLU A 98 -0.91 -24.91 8.63
N THR A 99 0.22 -25.14 7.95
CA THR A 99 1.37 -24.21 7.99
C THR A 99 0.99 -22.86 7.39
N LEU A 100 0.25 -22.87 6.27
CA LEU A 100 -0.26 -21.64 5.63
C LEU A 100 -1.32 -20.98 6.50
N LYS A 101 -2.21 -21.77 7.13
CA LYS A 101 -3.21 -21.24 8.08
C LYS A 101 -2.53 -20.54 9.26
N ALA A 102 -1.52 -21.18 9.86
CA ALA A 102 -0.78 -20.59 10.98
C ALA A 102 -0.14 -19.24 10.61
N ARG A 103 0.42 -19.15 9.40
CA ARG A 103 0.99 -17.88 8.89
C ARG A 103 -0.06 -16.80 8.73
N LEU A 104 -1.24 -17.13 8.19
CA LEU A 104 -2.32 -16.15 8.03
C LEU A 104 -2.95 -15.74 9.36
N ARG A 105 -3.08 -16.67 10.33
CA ARG A 105 -3.56 -16.35 11.69
C ARG A 105 -2.64 -15.39 12.44
N ALA A 106 -1.34 -15.44 12.15
CA ALA A 106 -0.34 -14.57 12.75
C ALA A 106 -0.30 -13.16 12.13
N LEU A 107 -0.99 -12.93 11.02
CA LEU A 107 -1.06 -11.61 10.41
C LEU A 107 -2.04 -10.72 11.18
N ASP A 108 -1.58 -9.51 11.48
CA ASP A 108 -2.41 -8.39 11.89
C ASP A 108 -2.21 -7.21 10.93
N VAL A 109 -3.11 -6.25 10.94
CA VAL A 109 -3.05 -5.12 10.01
C VAL A 109 -1.82 -4.24 10.27
N PRO A 110 -1.51 -3.84 11.51
CA PRO A 110 -0.33 -3.03 11.80
C PRO A 110 1.00 -3.73 11.48
N GLY A 111 1.05 -5.06 11.54
CA GLY A 111 2.24 -5.86 11.25
C GLY A 111 2.40 -6.23 9.78
N TYR A 112 1.38 -6.01 8.94
CA TYR A 112 1.44 -6.31 7.51
C TYR A 112 2.11 -5.16 6.73
N VAL A 113 3.40 -4.98 6.94
CA VAL A 113 4.19 -3.87 6.37
C VAL A 113 5.07 -4.28 5.18
N GLY A 114 5.00 -5.53 4.74
CA GLY A 114 5.77 -6.04 3.60
C GLY A 114 7.27 -5.91 3.80
N LEU A 115 7.95 -5.27 2.86
CA LEU A 115 9.41 -5.05 2.89
C LEU A 115 9.81 -3.70 3.51
N ALA A 116 8.87 -2.87 3.92
CA ALA A 116 9.17 -1.54 4.46
C ALA A 116 10.21 -1.50 5.60
N PRO A 117 10.26 -2.48 6.54
CA PRO A 117 11.29 -2.49 7.58
C PRO A 117 12.71 -2.81 7.09
N ARG A 118 12.87 -3.18 5.81
CA ARG A 118 14.16 -3.56 5.20
C ARG A 118 14.76 -2.45 4.33
N VAL A 119 14.04 -1.36 4.17
CA VAL A 119 14.41 -0.16 3.44
C VAL A 119 14.80 0.91 4.44
#